data_a68b91323d233b6382fc87e111dfb17e
#
_entry.id   a68b91323d233b6382fc87e111dfb17e
#
_cell.length_a   1.000
_cell.length_b   1.000
_cell.length_c   1.000
_cell.angle_alpha   90.00
_cell.angle_beta   90.00
_cell.angle_gamma   90.00
#
_symmetry.space_group_name_H-M   'P 1'
#
loop_
_entity.id
_entity.type
_entity.pdbx_description
1 polymer ?
#
loop_
_entity_poly.entity_id
_entity_poly.type
_entity_poly.pdbx_seq_one_letter_code
_entity_poly.pdbx_strand_id
1 'polypeptide(L)'
;MRKTVVMGVLLTLLVASLPPTAACETEVANALEGKFPSPTALSPNTDASVRDAVRLAEVGQEVAREMLWQVLMGANLSEATIASEIDRAMIENGSNPNWPSFSTIVASGANGAIPHGDPENDGAGPKQVQIGDVVVVDLGARVNDWVSDVTRSYVVGGTTNETIIKAYMAVYDAQNLTFPLIEAGTPAWALDDIARTHIEEQGFGENFIHSLGHGFGVCVHEPPLLSGGSDDPLFGLSYNQQPLAPYDAITIEPGIYLDGWFGIRIEDDFLVNQEDHDFMTAELPRDLDWFMIQVEDYDSSMAFTPPTDREEEVERFLPVPVGLLEILCLVGLAGWRRERPDVHSVQPSV
;
A
#
# COMPACT_ATOMS: atom_id res chain seq x y z
N MET A 1 -11.03 43.86 15.79
CA MET A 1 -10.34 42.75 16.48
C MET A 1 -11.21 41.57 16.88
N ARG A 2 -12.55 41.60 16.73
CA ARG A 2 -13.45 40.45 17.09
C ARG A 2 -13.78 39.49 15.94
N LYS A 3 -13.51 39.84 14.67
CA LYS A 3 -13.82 39.00 13.51
C LYS A 3 -12.73 37.97 13.17
N THR A 4 -11.49 38.20 13.56
CA THR A 4 -10.36 37.32 13.24
C THR A 4 -10.30 36.08 14.16
N VAL A 5 -10.77 36.24 15.42
CA VAL A 5 -10.78 35.12 16.39
C VAL A 5 -11.87 34.10 16.09
N VAL A 6 -13.01 34.54 15.54
CA VAL A 6 -14.13 33.64 15.18
C VAL A 6 -13.78 32.76 13.97
N MET A 7 -12.98 33.30 13.02
CA MET A 7 -12.56 32.56 11.83
C MET A 7 -11.52 31.49 12.16
N GLY A 8 -10.61 31.77 13.10
CA GLY A 8 -9.61 30.81 13.55
C GLY A 8 -10.20 29.64 14.34
N VAL A 9 -11.21 29.90 15.18
CA VAL A 9 -11.90 28.84 15.94
C VAL A 9 -12.82 27.99 15.03
N LEU A 10 -13.40 28.59 13.99
CA LEU A 10 -14.22 27.85 13.03
C LEU A 10 -13.36 26.93 12.13
N LEU A 11 -12.15 27.38 11.77
CA LEU A 11 -11.22 26.56 10.97
C LEU A 11 -10.67 25.38 11.79
N THR A 12 -10.35 25.59 13.07
CA THR A 12 -9.89 24.52 13.98
C THR A 12 -11.00 23.51 14.28
N LEU A 13 -12.26 23.95 14.36
CA LEU A 13 -13.40 23.06 14.53
C LEU A 13 -13.78 22.30 13.25
N LEU A 14 -13.48 22.85 12.06
CA LEU A 14 -13.71 22.17 10.78
C LEU A 14 -12.67 21.05 10.55
N VAL A 15 -11.41 21.28 10.95
CA VAL A 15 -10.35 20.26 10.85
C VAL A 15 -10.61 19.09 11.82
N ALA A 16 -11.16 19.37 13.01
CA ALA A 16 -11.54 18.34 13.97
C ALA A 16 -12.75 17.49 13.55
N SER A 17 -13.44 17.82 12.47
CA SER A 17 -14.61 17.10 11.94
C SER A 17 -14.37 16.42 10.59
N LEU A 18 -13.15 16.49 10.05
CA LEU A 18 -12.79 15.72 8.85
C LEU A 18 -12.65 14.24 9.22
N PRO A 19 -13.10 13.32 8.34
CA PRO A 19 -12.81 11.91 8.55
C PRO A 19 -11.28 11.70 8.62
N PRO A 20 -10.81 10.75 9.42
CA PRO A 20 -9.37 10.52 9.63
C PRO A 20 -8.56 10.33 8.35
N THR A 21 -9.14 9.70 7.33
CA THR A 21 -8.54 9.58 5.98
C THR A 21 -8.25 10.94 5.34
N ALA A 22 -9.17 11.91 5.45
CA ALA A 22 -8.96 13.25 4.95
C ALA A 22 -7.89 14.04 5.75
N ALA A 23 -7.64 13.68 7.01
CA ALA A 23 -6.54 14.22 7.79
C ALA A 23 -5.20 13.70 7.28
N CYS A 24 -5.08 12.40 7.01
CA CYS A 24 -3.87 11.78 6.43
C CYS A 24 -3.56 12.32 5.03
N GLU A 25 -4.57 12.43 4.15
CA GLU A 25 -4.39 13.04 2.81
C GLU A 25 -3.95 14.52 2.89
N THR A 26 -4.46 15.27 3.88
CA THR A 26 -4.09 16.66 4.08
C THR A 26 -2.67 16.76 4.63
N GLU A 27 -2.22 15.82 5.42
CA GLU A 27 -0.84 15.76 5.92
C GLU A 27 0.14 15.42 4.81
N VAL A 28 -0.17 14.46 3.95
CA VAL A 28 0.63 14.19 2.73
C VAL A 28 0.68 15.42 1.82
N ALA A 29 -0.43 16.13 1.60
CA ALA A 29 -0.45 17.36 0.81
C ALA A 29 0.36 18.50 1.46
N ASN A 30 0.32 18.64 2.79
CA ASN A 30 1.16 19.58 3.53
C ASN A 30 2.64 19.18 3.46
N ALA A 31 2.90 17.89 3.45
CA ALA A 31 4.22 17.34 3.25
C ALA A 31 4.78 17.79 1.88
N LEU A 32 4.06 17.63 0.81
CA LEU A 32 4.42 18.11 -0.53
C LEU A 32 4.63 19.65 -0.61
N GLU A 33 4.04 20.43 0.30
CA GLU A 33 4.23 21.88 0.43
C GLU A 33 5.42 22.27 1.35
N GLY A 34 6.19 21.30 1.87
CA GLY A 34 7.31 21.56 2.79
C GLY A 34 6.89 21.97 4.20
N LYS A 35 5.64 21.66 4.59
CA LYS A 35 5.07 21.94 5.91
C LYS A 35 4.77 20.61 6.62
N PHE A 36 5.80 19.93 7.02
CA PHE A 36 5.65 18.59 7.55
C PHE A 36 5.26 18.54 9.02
N PRO A 37 4.31 17.69 9.41
CA PRO A 37 4.27 17.19 10.78
C PRO A 37 5.57 16.42 11.06
N SER A 38 6.00 16.44 12.30
CA SER A 38 7.03 15.51 12.74
C SER A 38 6.49 14.09 12.59
N PRO A 39 7.32 13.10 12.18
CA PRO A 39 6.90 11.71 12.16
C PRO A 39 6.24 11.36 13.49
N THR A 40 5.19 10.55 13.44
CA THR A 40 4.53 10.08 14.65
C THR A 40 5.43 9.04 15.30
N ALA A 41 6.44 9.52 16.06
CA ALA A 41 7.38 8.61 16.74
C ALA A 41 6.59 7.63 17.60
N LEU A 42 6.81 6.34 17.39
CA LEU A 42 6.27 5.31 18.24
C LEU A 42 6.76 5.51 19.68
N SER A 43 5.89 5.28 20.61
CA SER A 43 6.24 5.20 22.03
C SER A 43 6.11 3.76 22.50
N PRO A 44 6.70 3.37 23.61
CA PRO A 44 6.50 2.02 24.15
C PRO A 44 5.02 1.65 24.39
N ASN A 45 4.12 2.63 24.46
CA ASN A 45 2.68 2.41 24.63
C ASN A 45 1.93 2.21 23.31
N THR A 46 2.49 2.68 22.19
CA THR A 46 1.89 2.58 20.85
C THR A 46 2.48 1.42 20.05
N ASP A 47 3.67 0.95 20.41
CA ASP A 47 4.34 -0.21 19.80
C ASP A 47 3.44 -1.46 19.79
N ALA A 48 2.74 -1.75 20.89
CA ALA A 48 1.82 -2.89 20.93
C ALA A 48 0.70 -2.82 19.89
N SER A 49 0.15 -1.63 19.60
CA SER A 49 -0.91 -1.46 18.59
C SER A 49 -0.41 -1.64 17.18
N VAL A 50 0.82 -1.17 16.88
CA VAL A 50 1.46 -1.40 15.58
C VAL A 50 1.75 -2.89 15.39
N ARG A 51 2.32 -3.57 16.39
CA ARG A 51 2.57 -5.02 16.32
C ARG A 51 1.28 -5.84 16.18
N ASP A 52 0.20 -5.41 16.83
CA ASP A 52 -1.12 -6.03 16.63
C ASP A 52 -1.63 -5.80 15.21
N ALA A 53 -1.43 -4.60 14.61
CA ALA A 53 -1.79 -4.33 13.22
C ALA A 53 -0.95 -5.18 12.25
N VAL A 54 0.38 -5.28 12.46
CA VAL A 54 1.28 -6.15 11.68
C VAL A 54 0.82 -7.60 11.73
N ARG A 55 0.53 -8.13 12.92
CA ARG A 55 0.04 -9.52 13.06
C ARG A 55 -1.28 -9.76 12.31
N LEU A 56 -2.15 -8.77 12.23
CA LEU A 56 -3.39 -8.88 11.44
C LEU A 56 -3.11 -8.84 9.93
N ALA A 57 -2.10 -8.08 9.49
CA ALA A 57 -1.66 -8.11 8.09
C ALA A 57 -1.06 -9.48 7.72
N GLU A 58 -0.31 -10.12 8.64
CA GLU A 58 0.16 -11.50 8.43
C GLU A 58 -1.00 -12.47 8.24
N VAL A 59 -2.07 -12.38 9.06
CA VAL A 59 -3.31 -13.16 8.86
C VAL A 59 -3.93 -12.87 7.50
N GLY A 60 -3.94 -11.61 7.05
CA GLY A 60 -4.41 -11.23 5.72
C GLY A 60 -3.63 -11.91 4.59
N GLN A 61 -2.31 -11.97 4.70
CA GLN A 61 -1.43 -12.64 3.72
C GLN A 61 -1.64 -14.18 3.71
N GLU A 62 -1.87 -14.79 4.86
CA GLU A 62 -2.23 -16.23 4.92
C GLU A 62 -3.56 -16.51 4.21
N VAL A 63 -4.58 -15.66 4.41
CA VAL A 63 -5.87 -15.74 3.70
C VAL A 63 -5.67 -15.54 2.19
N ALA A 64 -4.87 -14.56 1.77
CA ALA A 64 -4.55 -14.34 0.37
C ALA A 64 -3.97 -15.61 -0.27
N ARG A 65 -2.99 -16.22 0.39
CA ARG A 65 -2.34 -17.46 -0.08
C ARG A 65 -3.33 -18.61 -0.21
N GLU A 66 -4.20 -18.80 0.77
CA GLU A 66 -5.27 -19.82 0.74
C GLU A 66 -6.25 -19.57 -0.42
N MET A 67 -6.69 -18.31 -0.64
CA MET A 67 -7.59 -17.97 -1.74
C MET A 67 -6.95 -18.22 -3.11
N LEU A 68 -5.67 -17.90 -3.27
CA LEU A 68 -4.92 -18.16 -4.50
C LEU A 68 -4.71 -19.68 -4.72
N TRP A 69 -4.53 -20.44 -3.65
CA TRP A 69 -4.52 -21.89 -3.74
C TRP A 69 -5.88 -22.45 -4.20
N GLN A 70 -7.01 -21.89 -3.75
CA GLN A 70 -8.33 -22.26 -4.26
C GLN A 70 -8.49 -21.97 -5.75
N VAL A 71 -7.90 -20.85 -6.27
CA VAL A 71 -7.84 -20.59 -7.72
C VAL A 71 -7.09 -21.74 -8.42
N LEU A 72 -5.94 -22.16 -7.88
CA LEU A 72 -5.19 -23.30 -8.43
C LEU A 72 -6.03 -24.59 -8.47
N MET A 73 -6.90 -24.79 -7.47
CA MET A 73 -7.82 -25.92 -7.40
C MET A 73 -9.11 -25.75 -8.24
N GLY A 74 -9.21 -24.67 -9.02
CA GLY A 74 -10.27 -24.42 -10.00
C GLY A 74 -11.38 -23.50 -9.54
N ALA A 75 -11.23 -22.81 -8.40
CA ALA A 75 -12.17 -21.76 -8.01
C ALA A 75 -12.04 -20.55 -8.95
N ASN A 76 -13.17 -19.92 -9.29
CA ASN A 76 -13.21 -18.73 -10.12
C ASN A 76 -13.35 -17.50 -9.22
N LEU A 77 -12.22 -16.92 -8.79
CA LEU A 77 -12.15 -15.80 -7.87
C LEU A 77 -11.63 -14.57 -8.57
N SER A 78 -12.28 -13.42 -8.35
CA SER A 78 -11.79 -12.12 -8.81
C SER A 78 -10.83 -11.51 -7.79
N GLU A 79 -10.02 -10.56 -8.25
CA GLU A 79 -9.17 -9.73 -7.38
C GLU A 79 -9.99 -9.12 -6.25
N ALA A 80 -11.15 -8.51 -6.56
CA ALA A 80 -12.05 -7.93 -5.57
C ALA A 80 -12.62 -8.96 -4.57
N THR A 81 -12.89 -10.20 -5.02
CA THR A 81 -13.36 -11.25 -4.12
C THR A 81 -12.28 -11.62 -3.11
N ILE A 82 -11.04 -11.76 -3.57
CA ILE A 82 -9.90 -12.10 -2.71
C ILE A 82 -9.66 -10.97 -1.72
N ALA A 83 -9.63 -9.69 -2.17
CA ALA A 83 -9.47 -8.53 -1.30
C ALA A 83 -10.55 -8.47 -0.21
N SER A 84 -11.82 -8.70 -0.58
CA SER A 84 -12.92 -8.70 0.39
C SER A 84 -12.80 -9.78 1.47
N GLU A 85 -12.29 -10.96 1.14
CA GLU A 85 -12.08 -12.04 2.11
C GLU A 85 -10.89 -11.75 3.03
N ILE A 86 -9.83 -11.12 2.49
CA ILE A 86 -8.70 -10.62 3.27
C ILE A 86 -9.18 -9.59 4.30
N ASP A 87 -9.90 -8.56 3.85
CA ASP A 87 -10.44 -7.50 4.72
C ASP A 87 -11.34 -8.08 5.80
N ARG A 88 -12.23 -9.01 5.42
CA ARG A 88 -13.10 -9.69 6.37
C ARG A 88 -12.30 -10.41 7.45
N ALA A 89 -11.27 -11.15 7.07
CA ALA A 89 -10.45 -11.88 8.03
C ALA A 89 -9.70 -10.95 8.99
N MET A 90 -9.11 -9.86 8.50
CA MET A 90 -8.45 -8.86 9.33
C MET A 90 -9.45 -8.21 10.30
N ILE A 91 -10.65 -7.85 9.85
CA ILE A 91 -11.71 -7.24 10.67
C ILE A 91 -12.20 -8.23 11.75
N GLU A 92 -12.47 -9.48 11.40
CA GLU A 92 -12.90 -10.51 12.35
C GLU A 92 -11.85 -10.77 13.44
N ASN A 93 -10.58 -10.51 13.17
CA ASN A 93 -9.48 -10.64 14.11
C ASN A 93 -9.12 -9.33 14.85
N GLY A 94 -9.80 -8.21 14.57
CA GLY A 94 -9.69 -6.99 15.36
C GLY A 94 -9.23 -5.73 14.64
N SER A 95 -9.06 -5.76 13.32
CA SER A 95 -8.84 -4.55 12.52
C SER A 95 -10.07 -3.64 12.54
N ASN A 96 -9.85 -2.33 12.44
CA ASN A 96 -10.92 -1.34 12.47
C ASN A 96 -11.78 -1.42 11.18
N PRO A 97 -13.07 -1.79 11.27
CA PRO A 97 -13.92 -1.99 10.09
C PRO A 97 -14.35 -0.68 9.41
N ASN A 98 -14.23 0.46 10.09
CA ASN A 98 -14.72 1.75 9.58
C ASN A 98 -13.59 2.65 9.07
N TRP A 99 -12.36 2.27 9.35
CA TRP A 99 -11.19 3.01 8.94
C TRP A 99 -10.03 2.03 8.75
N PRO A 100 -9.88 1.40 7.58
CA PRO A 100 -8.75 0.52 7.27
C PRO A 100 -7.43 1.30 7.23
N SER A 101 -6.32 0.61 7.08
CA SER A 101 -5.03 1.25 6.77
C SER A 101 -5.13 1.96 5.42
N PHE A 102 -5.47 1.18 4.40
CA PHE A 102 -5.78 1.58 3.02
C PHE A 102 -6.66 0.51 2.37
N SER A 103 -7.04 0.69 1.12
CA SER A 103 -7.80 -0.32 0.36
C SER A 103 -6.91 -1.48 -0.03
N THR A 104 -7.27 -2.70 0.33
CA THR A 104 -6.47 -3.89 0.02
C THR A 104 -6.29 -4.05 -1.49
N ILE A 105 -5.04 -4.15 -1.91
CA ILE A 105 -4.65 -4.34 -3.31
C ILE A 105 -4.51 -5.84 -3.58
N VAL A 106 -5.20 -6.31 -4.61
CA VAL A 106 -4.99 -7.63 -5.21
C VAL A 106 -4.90 -7.43 -6.71
N ALA A 107 -3.68 -7.50 -7.24
CA ALA A 107 -3.40 -7.14 -8.62
C ALA A 107 -2.72 -8.30 -9.35
N SER A 108 -3.43 -8.95 -10.28
CA SER A 108 -2.98 -10.16 -10.96
C SER A 108 -2.53 -9.91 -12.40
N GLY A 109 -1.50 -10.61 -12.86
CA GLY A 109 -0.95 -10.48 -14.22
C GLY A 109 -0.63 -9.02 -14.56
N ALA A 110 -1.19 -8.51 -15.66
CA ALA A 110 -0.92 -7.14 -16.11
C ALA A 110 -1.36 -6.04 -15.12
N ASN A 111 -2.39 -6.28 -14.28
CA ASN A 111 -2.76 -5.34 -13.22
C ASN A 111 -1.65 -5.21 -12.18
N GLY A 112 -0.91 -6.30 -11.89
CA GLY A 112 0.23 -6.30 -10.99
C GLY A 112 1.40 -5.42 -11.46
N ALA A 113 1.47 -5.06 -12.76
CA ALA A 113 2.44 -4.11 -13.27
C ALA A 113 2.15 -2.64 -12.87
N ILE A 114 1.02 -2.39 -12.23
CA ILE A 114 0.63 -1.09 -11.67
C ILE A 114 0.83 -1.18 -10.14
N PRO A 115 1.70 -0.37 -9.51
CA PRO A 115 2.04 -0.50 -8.10
C PRO A 115 0.84 -0.55 -7.14
N HIS A 116 -0.21 0.25 -7.43
CA HIS A 116 -1.45 0.30 -6.64
C HIS A 116 -2.60 -0.51 -7.27
N GLY A 117 -2.30 -1.48 -8.16
CA GLY A 117 -3.31 -2.34 -8.77
C GLY A 117 -4.28 -1.62 -9.71
N ASP A 118 -5.53 -2.06 -9.73
CA ASP A 118 -6.56 -1.53 -10.62
C ASP A 118 -7.00 -0.11 -10.18
N PRO A 119 -6.65 0.94 -10.94
CA PRO A 119 -6.95 2.32 -10.55
C PRO A 119 -8.43 2.69 -10.66
N GLU A 120 -9.23 1.90 -11.38
CA GLU A 120 -10.68 2.11 -11.52
C GLU A 120 -11.48 1.49 -10.37
N ASN A 121 -10.86 0.54 -9.63
CA ASN A 121 -11.49 -0.23 -8.58
C ASN A 121 -10.71 -0.22 -7.26
N ASP A 122 -9.97 0.85 -7.00
CA ASP A 122 -9.27 1.09 -5.74
C ASP A 122 -8.35 -0.08 -5.32
N GLY A 123 -7.57 -0.60 -6.28
CA GLY A 123 -6.55 -1.62 -6.07
C GLY A 123 -6.97 -3.05 -6.41
N ALA A 124 -8.27 -3.42 -6.38
CA ALA A 124 -8.73 -4.77 -6.64
C ALA A 124 -10.03 -4.79 -7.47
N GLY A 125 -9.94 -5.23 -8.73
CA GLY A 125 -11.01 -5.18 -9.70
C GLY A 125 -11.78 -6.49 -9.92
N PRO A 126 -12.70 -6.49 -10.89
CA PRO A 126 -13.50 -7.67 -11.25
C PRO A 126 -12.71 -8.71 -12.06
N LYS A 127 -11.42 -8.46 -12.37
CA LYS A 127 -10.58 -9.40 -13.11
C LYS A 127 -10.48 -10.72 -12.35
N GLN A 128 -10.71 -11.82 -13.07
CA GLN A 128 -10.55 -13.17 -12.51
C GLN A 128 -9.07 -13.55 -12.51
N VAL A 129 -8.56 -13.97 -11.36
CA VAL A 129 -7.20 -14.48 -11.21
C VAL A 129 -7.08 -15.83 -11.94
N GLN A 130 -5.99 -16.02 -12.68
CA GLN A 130 -5.75 -17.20 -13.48
C GLN A 130 -4.52 -17.98 -13.01
N ILE A 131 -4.51 -19.30 -13.27
CA ILE A 131 -3.29 -20.10 -13.12
C ILE A 131 -2.22 -19.54 -14.05
N GLY A 132 -1.02 -19.30 -13.51
CA GLY A 132 0.10 -18.67 -14.19
C GLY A 132 0.20 -17.15 -13.97
N ASP A 133 -0.82 -16.50 -13.39
CA ASP A 133 -0.69 -15.10 -13.00
C ASP A 133 0.32 -14.94 -11.85
N VAL A 134 1.16 -13.91 -11.95
CA VAL A 134 1.83 -13.31 -10.79
C VAL A 134 0.84 -12.34 -10.17
N VAL A 135 0.66 -12.41 -8.86
CA VAL A 135 -0.30 -11.62 -8.11
C VAL A 135 0.43 -10.83 -7.03
N VAL A 136 0.30 -9.51 -7.05
CA VAL A 136 0.72 -8.64 -5.95
C VAL A 136 -0.45 -8.51 -5.00
N VAL A 137 -0.23 -8.82 -3.73
CA VAL A 137 -1.20 -8.63 -2.64
C VAL A 137 -0.58 -7.68 -1.62
N ASP A 138 -1.17 -6.52 -1.48
CA ASP A 138 -0.72 -5.46 -0.60
C ASP A 138 -1.88 -5.05 0.31
N LEU A 139 -1.63 -5.09 1.61
CA LEU A 139 -2.67 -4.97 2.62
C LEU A 139 -2.12 -4.44 3.94
N GLY A 140 -2.98 -3.76 4.68
CA GLY A 140 -2.64 -3.26 6.00
C GLY A 140 -3.84 -3.25 6.94
N ALA A 141 -3.62 -3.57 8.20
CA ALA A 141 -4.62 -3.49 9.25
C ALA A 141 -4.50 -2.18 10.04
N ARG A 142 -5.53 -1.87 10.82
CA ARG A 142 -5.53 -0.75 11.77
C ARG A 142 -6.01 -1.18 13.14
N VAL A 143 -5.20 -0.93 14.16
CA VAL A 143 -5.52 -1.23 15.56
C VAL A 143 -5.27 0.01 16.42
N ASN A 144 -6.28 0.47 17.17
CA ASN A 144 -6.18 1.67 18.02
C ASN A 144 -5.56 2.88 17.30
N ASP A 145 -6.01 3.14 16.08
CA ASP A 145 -5.57 4.19 15.16
C ASP A 145 -4.19 3.97 14.51
N TRP A 146 -3.44 2.95 14.89
CA TRP A 146 -2.12 2.61 14.31
C TRP A 146 -2.25 1.59 13.17
N VAL A 147 -1.42 1.75 12.14
CA VAL A 147 -1.48 0.93 10.93
C VAL A 147 -0.31 -0.04 10.79
N SER A 148 -0.45 -0.96 9.84
CA SER A 148 0.61 -1.76 9.22
C SER A 148 0.52 -1.66 7.70
N ASP A 149 1.57 -2.11 7.00
CA ASP A 149 1.68 -2.08 5.54
C ASP A 149 2.54 -3.24 5.05
N VAL A 150 1.95 -4.24 4.40
CA VAL A 150 2.65 -5.49 4.08
C VAL A 150 2.27 -6.02 2.70
N THR A 151 3.26 -6.12 1.82
CA THR A 151 3.08 -6.76 0.50
C THR A 151 3.75 -8.12 0.41
N ARG A 152 3.06 -9.07 -0.21
CA ARG A 152 3.63 -10.29 -0.79
C ARG A 152 3.21 -10.45 -2.23
N SER A 153 4.10 -11.00 -3.03
CA SER A 153 3.78 -11.45 -4.39
C SER A 153 3.69 -12.96 -4.42
N TYR A 154 2.84 -13.48 -5.31
CA TYR A 154 2.59 -14.91 -5.48
C TYR A 154 2.53 -15.26 -6.96
N VAL A 155 2.83 -16.52 -7.33
CA VAL A 155 2.55 -17.06 -8.67
C VAL A 155 1.67 -18.30 -8.56
N VAL A 156 0.48 -18.24 -9.17
CA VAL A 156 -0.52 -19.32 -9.08
C VAL A 156 -0.12 -20.48 -9.97
N GLY A 157 0.15 -21.63 -9.36
CA GLY A 157 0.60 -22.85 -10.07
C GLY A 157 2.12 -22.95 -10.22
N GLY A 158 2.86 -22.06 -9.57
CA GLY A 158 4.32 -21.99 -9.68
C GLY A 158 4.79 -21.52 -11.07
N THR A 159 6.09 -21.38 -11.25
CA THR A 159 6.66 -20.97 -12.52
C THR A 159 8.08 -21.50 -12.72
N THR A 160 8.44 -21.76 -13.99
CA THR A 160 9.81 -22.00 -14.43
C THR A 160 10.31 -20.88 -15.35
N ASN A 161 9.57 -19.79 -15.43
CA ASN A 161 9.95 -18.63 -16.23
C ASN A 161 11.13 -17.91 -15.58
N GLU A 162 12.27 -17.92 -16.26
CA GLU A 162 13.53 -17.37 -15.75
C GLU A 162 13.43 -15.87 -15.44
N THR A 163 12.63 -15.11 -16.19
CA THR A 163 12.45 -13.67 -15.96
C THR A 163 11.67 -13.41 -14.68
N ILE A 164 10.60 -14.17 -14.42
CA ILE A 164 9.79 -14.04 -13.19
C ILE A 164 10.64 -14.41 -11.98
N ILE A 165 11.34 -15.56 -12.03
CA ILE A 165 12.22 -16.01 -10.94
C ILE A 165 13.34 -14.99 -10.68
N LYS A 166 13.98 -14.48 -11.74
CA LYS A 166 15.03 -13.48 -11.65
C LYS A 166 14.54 -12.18 -11.05
N ALA A 167 13.35 -11.70 -11.45
CA ALA A 167 12.76 -10.49 -10.92
C ALA A 167 12.41 -10.66 -9.42
N TYR A 168 11.85 -11.81 -9.03
CA TYR A 168 11.57 -12.11 -7.62
C TYR A 168 12.83 -12.11 -6.76
N MET A 169 13.86 -12.81 -7.23
CA MET A 169 15.14 -12.86 -6.50
C MET A 169 15.83 -11.50 -6.43
N ALA A 170 15.72 -10.68 -7.49
CA ALA A 170 16.27 -9.32 -7.46
C ALA A 170 15.57 -8.44 -6.41
N VAL A 171 14.26 -8.54 -6.27
CA VAL A 171 13.49 -7.85 -5.22
C VAL A 171 13.86 -8.39 -3.83
N TYR A 172 13.88 -9.69 -3.66
CA TYR A 172 14.25 -10.35 -2.40
C TYR A 172 15.66 -9.97 -1.92
N ASP A 173 16.64 -10.02 -2.83
CA ASP A 173 18.03 -9.68 -2.52
C ASP A 173 18.19 -8.18 -2.26
N ALA A 174 17.50 -7.31 -3.03
CA ALA A 174 17.50 -5.87 -2.80
C ALA A 174 17.01 -5.52 -1.40
N GLN A 175 15.92 -6.14 -0.96
CA GLN A 175 15.39 -5.94 0.39
C GLN A 175 16.40 -6.40 1.45
N ASN A 176 16.96 -7.61 1.34
CA ASN A 176 17.92 -8.13 2.29
C ASN A 176 19.19 -7.28 2.43
N LEU A 177 19.65 -6.65 1.35
CA LEU A 177 20.82 -5.78 1.35
C LEU A 177 20.64 -4.52 2.19
N THR A 178 19.40 -4.09 2.44
CA THR A 178 19.13 -2.89 3.25
C THR A 178 19.15 -3.19 4.75
N PHE A 179 18.83 -4.41 5.18
CA PHE A 179 18.66 -4.75 6.60
C PHE A 179 19.83 -4.34 7.50
N PRO A 180 21.09 -4.58 7.13
CA PRO A 180 22.23 -4.19 7.97
C PRO A 180 22.38 -2.67 8.19
N LEU A 181 21.62 -1.86 7.46
CA LEU A 181 21.69 -0.40 7.51
C LEU A 181 20.49 0.23 8.23
N ILE A 182 19.50 -0.59 8.65
CA ILE A 182 18.31 -0.08 9.35
C ILE A 182 18.68 0.16 10.81
N GLU A 183 19.25 1.33 11.08
CA GLU A 183 19.61 1.80 12.41
C GLU A 183 19.50 3.33 12.50
N ALA A 184 19.37 3.87 13.70
CA ALA A 184 19.31 5.32 13.89
C ALA A 184 20.59 6.02 13.41
N GLY A 185 20.43 7.07 12.66
CA GLY A 185 21.53 7.83 12.08
C GLY A 185 21.83 7.50 10.62
N THR A 186 21.33 6.38 10.10
CA THR A 186 21.42 6.07 8.67
C THR A 186 20.58 7.03 7.86
N PRO A 187 21.15 7.72 6.84
CA PRO A 187 20.34 8.54 5.94
C PRO A 187 19.32 7.70 5.18
N ALA A 188 18.05 8.11 5.18
CA ALA A 188 16.95 7.33 4.57
C ALA A 188 17.23 7.01 3.09
N TRP A 189 17.84 7.93 2.33
CA TRP A 189 18.21 7.72 0.93
C TRP A 189 19.23 6.58 0.71
N ALA A 190 20.06 6.28 1.71
CA ALA A 190 21.11 5.27 1.55
C ALA A 190 20.52 3.86 1.44
N LEU A 191 19.36 3.62 2.04
CA LEU A 191 18.62 2.36 1.91
C LEU A 191 18.09 2.20 0.49
N ASP A 192 17.47 3.25 -0.08
CA ASP A 192 16.98 3.23 -1.47
C ASP A 192 18.13 3.05 -2.47
N ASP A 193 19.24 3.76 -2.27
CA ASP A 193 20.39 3.70 -3.18
C ASP A 193 20.95 2.28 -3.31
N ILE A 194 21.06 1.54 -2.21
CA ILE A 194 21.53 0.15 -2.22
C ILE A 194 20.55 -0.78 -2.92
N ALA A 195 19.25 -0.70 -2.59
CA ALA A 195 18.25 -1.56 -3.19
C ALA A 195 18.12 -1.27 -4.70
N ARG A 196 18.08 -0.01 -5.08
CA ARG A 196 17.97 0.46 -6.46
C ARG A 196 19.18 0.07 -7.29
N THR A 197 20.39 0.26 -6.76
CA THR A 197 21.64 -0.18 -7.42
C THR A 197 21.62 -1.68 -7.68
N HIS A 198 21.21 -2.48 -6.71
CA HIS A 198 21.12 -3.93 -6.90
C HIS A 198 20.11 -4.29 -8.02
N ILE A 199 18.91 -3.71 -8.00
CA ILE A 199 17.87 -3.97 -9.02
C ILE A 199 18.37 -3.53 -10.41
N GLU A 200 19.11 -2.41 -10.53
CA GLU A 200 19.73 -1.95 -11.77
C GLU A 200 20.79 -2.95 -12.27
N GLU A 201 21.67 -3.45 -11.41
CA GLU A 201 22.67 -4.46 -11.73
C GLU A 201 22.03 -5.78 -12.21
N GLN A 202 20.83 -6.10 -11.71
CA GLN A 202 20.03 -7.23 -12.21
C GLN A 202 19.33 -6.94 -13.54
N GLY A 203 19.42 -5.72 -14.09
CA GLY A 203 18.86 -5.32 -15.37
C GLY A 203 17.40 -4.89 -15.33
N PHE A 204 16.88 -4.52 -14.14
CA PHE A 204 15.51 -4.06 -13.93
C PHE A 204 15.42 -2.61 -13.43
N GLY A 205 16.48 -1.80 -13.57
CA GLY A 205 16.54 -0.44 -13.02
C GLY A 205 15.38 0.46 -13.45
N GLU A 206 14.97 0.40 -14.73
CA GLU A 206 13.84 1.16 -15.25
C GLU A 206 12.46 0.66 -14.75
N ASN A 207 12.44 -0.51 -14.11
CA ASN A 207 11.21 -1.14 -13.63
C ASN A 207 10.96 -0.94 -12.13
N PHE A 208 11.91 -0.35 -11.39
CA PHE A 208 11.72 0.08 -10.00
C PHE A 208 11.34 1.56 -9.98
N ILE A 209 10.03 1.84 -10.00
CA ILE A 209 9.44 3.13 -10.35
C ILE A 209 8.93 3.97 -9.18
N HIS A 210 9.17 3.55 -7.94
CA HIS A 210 8.80 4.28 -6.73
C HIS A 210 9.96 4.32 -5.71
N SER A 211 9.77 4.96 -4.56
CA SER A 211 10.71 4.95 -3.43
C SER A 211 10.83 3.55 -2.83
N LEU A 212 11.94 3.26 -2.16
CA LEU A 212 12.13 2.00 -1.46
C LEU A 212 11.12 1.79 -0.33
N GLY A 213 10.57 2.85 0.23
CA GLY A 213 9.63 2.78 1.33
C GLY A 213 9.39 4.14 1.99
N HIS A 214 8.67 4.11 3.07
CA HIS A 214 8.23 5.29 3.82
C HIS A 214 8.07 4.97 5.31
N GLY A 215 7.90 6.01 6.11
CA GLY A 215 7.42 5.86 7.48
C GLY A 215 5.93 5.58 7.51
N PHE A 216 5.47 4.95 8.58
CA PHE A 216 4.05 4.76 8.86
C PHE A 216 3.76 4.92 10.35
N GLY A 217 2.49 5.14 10.69
CA GLY A 217 2.08 5.37 12.08
C GLY A 217 0.56 5.41 12.21
N VAL A 218 -0.02 6.60 12.34
CA VAL A 218 -1.46 6.82 12.24
C VAL A 218 -1.89 6.87 10.78
N CYS A 219 -1.05 7.43 9.92
CA CYS A 219 -1.21 7.36 8.47
C CYS A 219 -0.30 6.28 7.88
N VAL A 220 -0.74 5.68 6.79
CA VAL A 220 0.08 4.68 6.09
C VAL A 220 1.34 5.32 5.51
N HIS A 221 1.25 6.52 4.95
CA HIS A 221 2.40 7.26 4.45
C HIS A 221 2.76 8.40 5.41
N GLU A 222 3.88 8.27 6.09
CA GLU A 222 4.48 9.29 6.96
C GLU A 222 5.99 9.43 6.66
N PRO A 223 6.65 10.52 7.12
CA PRO A 223 8.12 10.54 7.12
C PRO A 223 8.69 9.46 8.06
N PRO A 224 9.94 8.99 7.79
CA PRO A 224 10.83 9.39 6.72
C PRO A 224 10.44 8.80 5.35
N LEU A 225 10.81 9.45 4.24
CA LEU A 225 10.70 8.86 2.92
C LEU A 225 12.05 8.22 2.54
N LEU A 226 12.02 6.95 2.18
CA LEU A 226 13.18 6.19 1.76
C LEU A 226 13.31 6.28 0.24
N SER A 227 13.75 7.42 -0.28
CA SER A 227 13.93 7.63 -1.73
C SER A 227 15.36 8.00 -2.07
N GLY A 228 15.81 7.58 -3.26
CA GLY A 228 17.17 7.80 -3.73
C GLY A 228 17.48 9.25 -4.06
N GLY A 229 18.67 9.66 -3.61
CA GLY A 229 19.39 10.82 -4.07
C GLY A 229 18.76 12.19 -3.84
N SER A 230 19.63 13.21 -3.96
CA SER A 230 19.24 14.62 -3.84
C SER A 230 18.41 15.13 -5.02
N ASP A 231 18.20 14.33 -6.04
CA ASP A 231 17.69 14.76 -7.35
C ASP A 231 16.28 14.19 -7.67
N ASP A 232 15.62 13.53 -6.71
CA ASP A 232 14.26 13.02 -6.94
C ASP A 232 13.28 14.20 -7.07
N PRO A 233 12.72 14.45 -8.27
CA PRO A 233 11.85 15.58 -8.53
C PRO A 233 10.46 15.45 -7.91
N LEU A 234 10.06 14.25 -7.44
CA LEU A 234 8.71 14.00 -6.94
C LEU A 234 8.54 14.42 -5.48
N PHE A 235 9.60 14.41 -4.68
CA PHE A 235 9.48 14.56 -3.23
C PHE A 235 10.37 15.63 -2.58
N GLY A 236 10.92 16.56 -3.30
CA GLY A 236 11.66 17.73 -2.75
C GLY A 236 12.74 17.40 -1.71
N LEU A 237 13.89 17.85 -1.94
CA LEU A 237 15.22 17.57 -1.38
C LEU A 237 15.41 17.40 0.15
N SER A 238 14.43 17.67 1.00
CA SER A 238 14.70 17.77 2.43
C SER A 238 14.35 16.55 3.28
N TYR A 239 13.64 15.57 2.72
CA TYR A 239 13.15 14.42 3.49
C TYR A 239 14.02 13.19 3.42
N ASN A 240 14.46 12.84 2.23
CA ASN A 240 15.35 11.71 1.99
C ASN A 240 16.74 11.87 2.63
N GLN A 241 17.12 13.10 3.03
CA GLN A 241 18.39 13.38 3.69
C GLN A 241 18.31 13.29 5.22
N GLN A 242 17.12 13.19 5.79
CA GLN A 242 17.01 13.01 7.23
C GLN A 242 17.49 11.60 7.63
N PRO A 243 18.30 11.51 8.67
CA PRO A 243 18.66 10.20 9.20
C PRO A 243 17.47 9.56 9.87
N LEU A 244 17.38 8.24 9.80
CA LEU A 244 16.44 7.46 10.58
C LEU A 244 16.62 7.80 12.07
N ALA A 245 15.52 7.90 12.79
CA ALA A 245 15.49 8.15 14.21
C ALA A 245 15.01 6.89 14.98
N PRO A 246 15.41 6.73 16.24
CA PRO A 246 14.87 5.66 17.08
C PRO A 246 13.35 5.79 17.17
N TYR A 247 12.65 4.68 17.02
CA TYR A 247 11.19 4.54 16.99
C TYR A 247 10.51 5.03 15.70
N ASP A 248 11.26 5.30 14.62
CA ASP A 248 10.65 5.35 13.30
C ASP A 248 10.15 3.95 12.94
N ALA A 249 8.86 3.85 12.59
CA ALA A 249 8.33 2.67 11.91
C ALA A 249 8.40 2.94 10.40
N ILE A 250 9.01 2.00 9.66
CA ILE A 250 9.26 2.16 8.22
C ILE A 250 8.93 0.89 7.45
N THR A 251 8.50 1.07 6.20
CA THR A 251 8.41 -0.02 5.22
C THR A 251 9.72 -0.17 4.45
N ILE A 252 10.02 -1.39 4.00
CA ILE A 252 11.07 -1.69 3.02
C ILE A 252 10.41 -2.54 1.92
N GLU A 253 10.15 -1.92 0.76
CA GLU A 253 9.24 -2.42 -0.26
C GLU A 253 9.80 -2.36 -1.70
N PRO A 254 10.99 -2.88 -1.99
CA PRO A 254 11.47 -2.88 -3.36
C PRO A 254 10.49 -3.60 -4.28
N GLY A 255 10.30 -3.07 -5.52
CA GLY A 255 9.38 -3.63 -6.49
C GLY A 255 9.91 -3.55 -7.93
N ILE A 256 9.51 -4.50 -8.75
CA ILE A 256 9.81 -4.57 -10.19
C ILE A 256 8.49 -4.72 -10.95
N TYR A 257 8.21 -3.80 -11.87
CA TYR A 257 6.95 -3.73 -12.61
C TYR A 257 7.21 -3.76 -14.12
N LEU A 258 6.82 -4.85 -14.78
CA LEU A 258 6.97 -5.02 -16.23
C LEU A 258 5.63 -4.74 -16.90
N ASP A 259 5.52 -3.56 -17.49
CA ASP A 259 4.29 -3.04 -18.07
C ASP A 259 3.59 -4.06 -18.99
N GLY A 260 2.28 -4.21 -18.77
CA GLY A 260 1.42 -5.15 -19.49
C GLY A 260 1.69 -6.63 -19.22
N TRP A 261 2.54 -6.98 -18.24
CA TRP A 261 2.87 -8.37 -17.94
C TRP A 261 2.66 -8.72 -16.46
N PHE A 262 3.53 -8.26 -15.55
CA PHE A 262 3.41 -8.53 -14.11
C PHE A 262 4.18 -7.50 -13.28
N GLY A 263 3.86 -7.46 -11.98
CA GLY A 263 4.67 -6.82 -10.96
C GLY A 263 5.05 -7.79 -9.84
N ILE A 264 6.13 -7.47 -9.16
CA ILE A 264 6.60 -8.15 -7.95
C ILE A 264 7.01 -7.10 -6.95
N ARG A 265 6.46 -7.16 -5.72
CA ARG A 265 6.88 -6.39 -4.55
C ARG A 265 6.96 -7.33 -3.36
N ILE A 266 7.98 -7.14 -2.52
CA ILE A 266 8.08 -7.74 -1.18
C ILE A 266 8.24 -6.57 -0.23
N GLU A 267 7.35 -6.47 0.75
CA GLU A 267 7.33 -5.39 1.71
C GLU A 267 7.21 -5.92 3.11
N ASP A 268 7.98 -5.34 3.97
CA ASP A 268 8.05 -5.67 5.38
C ASP A 268 8.13 -4.41 6.24
N ASP A 269 7.55 -4.51 7.43
CA ASP A 269 7.51 -3.48 8.46
C ASP A 269 8.69 -3.61 9.43
N PHE A 270 9.37 -2.50 9.68
CA PHE A 270 10.51 -2.41 10.58
C PHE A 270 10.33 -1.30 11.62
N LEU A 271 10.78 -1.54 12.84
CA LEU A 271 10.94 -0.52 13.87
C LEU A 271 12.42 -0.22 14.05
N VAL A 272 12.81 1.03 13.83
CA VAL A 272 14.20 1.48 13.98
C VAL A 272 14.55 1.61 15.46
N ASN A 273 15.64 0.97 15.89
CA ASN A 273 16.23 1.12 17.21
C ASN A 273 17.49 1.98 17.16
N GLN A 274 18.19 2.14 18.30
CA GLN A 274 19.39 2.99 18.36
C GLN A 274 20.58 2.40 17.58
N GLU A 275 20.79 1.10 17.61
CA GLU A 275 21.94 0.39 17.02
C GLU A 275 21.52 -0.81 16.15
N ASP A 276 20.21 -1.06 16.02
CA ASP A 276 19.62 -2.16 15.25
C ASP A 276 18.18 -1.83 14.86
N HIS A 277 17.39 -2.84 14.51
CA HIS A 277 15.96 -2.73 14.22
C HIS A 277 15.21 -3.99 14.67
N ASP A 278 13.91 -3.82 14.89
CA ASP A 278 12.98 -4.93 14.98
C ASP A 278 12.37 -5.20 13.61
N PHE A 279 12.57 -6.40 13.09
CA PHE A 279 11.89 -6.90 11.89
C PHE A 279 10.50 -7.40 12.31
N MET A 280 9.47 -6.54 12.18
CA MET A 280 8.15 -6.79 12.77
C MET A 280 7.36 -7.88 12.04
N THR A 281 7.60 -8.10 10.75
CA THR A 281 6.99 -9.13 9.91
C THR A 281 7.86 -10.38 9.73
N ALA A 282 8.79 -10.62 10.65
CA ALA A 282 9.79 -11.70 10.52
C ALA A 282 9.17 -13.11 10.43
N GLU A 283 7.97 -13.32 10.97
CA GLU A 283 7.27 -14.61 10.94
C GLU A 283 6.57 -14.87 9.59
N LEU A 284 6.36 -13.84 8.77
CA LEU A 284 5.74 -13.98 7.46
C LEU A 284 6.79 -14.37 6.41
N PRO A 285 6.71 -15.57 5.82
CA PRO A 285 7.68 -16.02 4.83
C PRO A 285 7.74 -15.12 3.60
N ARG A 286 8.92 -15.05 2.98
CA ARG A 286 9.18 -14.25 1.77
C ARG A 286 10.21 -14.91 0.84
N ASP A 287 10.45 -16.19 1.03
CA ASP A 287 11.32 -16.97 0.16
C ASP A 287 10.61 -17.41 -1.14
N LEU A 288 11.37 -17.98 -2.06
CA LEU A 288 10.87 -18.41 -3.36
C LEU A 288 9.79 -19.50 -3.25
N ASP A 289 9.84 -20.35 -2.23
CA ASP A 289 8.84 -21.41 -2.04
C ASP A 289 7.51 -20.80 -1.59
N TRP A 290 7.54 -19.76 -0.75
CA TRP A 290 6.34 -19.02 -0.38
C TRP A 290 5.70 -18.28 -1.56
N PHE A 291 6.51 -17.75 -2.48
CA PHE A 291 6.05 -17.10 -3.71
C PHE A 291 5.27 -18.04 -4.62
N MET A 292 5.64 -19.32 -4.67
CA MET A 292 5.05 -20.30 -5.58
C MET A 292 3.86 -21.00 -4.92
N ILE A 293 2.64 -20.73 -5.37
CA ILE A 293 1.45 -21.47 -4.96
C ILE A 293 1.41 -22.79 -5.72
N GLN A 294 1.65 -23.92 -5.04
CA GLN A 294 1.69 -25.26 -5.64
C GLN A 294 0.74 -26.23 -4.96
N VAL A 295 0.45 -27.35 -5.61
CA VAL A 295 -0.51 -28.35 -5.09
C VAL A 295 -0.04 -28.98 -3.77
N GLU A 296 1.27 -29.06 -3.57
CA GLU A 296 1.89 -29.67 -2.39
C GLU A 296 1.78 -28.81 -1.12
N ASP A 297 1.43 -27.52 -1.29
CA ASP A 297 1.33 -26.54 -0.19
C ASP A 297 0.06 -26.71 0.67
N TYR A 298 -0.84 -27.63 0.32
CA TYR A 298 -2.11 -27.77 1.00
C TYR A 298 -2.00 -28.45 2.36
N ASP A 299 -2.23 -27.71 3.41
CA ASP A 299 -2.53 -28.25 4.74
C ASP A 299 -4.05 -28.35 4.93
N SER A 300 -4.56 -29.58 4.93
CA SER A 300 -5.98 -29.87 5.11
C SER A 300 -6.58 -29.39 6.45
N SER A 301 -5.75 -28.97 7.40
CA SER A 301 -6.19 -28.38 8.67
C SER A 301 -6.62 -26.92 8.54
N MET A 302 -6.21 -26.23 7.47
CA MET A 302 -6.53 -24.83 7.17
C MET A 302 -7.68 -24.66 6.15
N ALA A 303 -8.37 -25.73 5.78
CA ALA A 303 -9.44 -25.67 4.79
C ALA A 303 -10.52 -24.65 5.21
N PHE A 304 -10.44 -23.46 4.65
CA PHE A 304 -11.51 -22.49 4.70
C PHE A 304 -12.71 -23.06 3.96
N THR A 305 -13.80 -23.28 4.66
CA THR A 305 -15.08 -23.63 4.03
C THR A 305 -15.79 -22.33 3.70
N PRO A 306 -15.91 -21.93 2.41
CA PRO A 306 -16.69 -20.75 2.07
C PRO A 306 -18.11 -20.91 2.61
N PRO A 307 -18.71 -19.87 3.19
CA PRO A 307 -20.11 -19.92 3.59
C PRO A 307 -20.98 -20.19 2.36
N THR A 308 -21.70 -21.29 2.36
CA THR A 308 -22.50 -21.79 1.22
C THR A 308 -23.78 -21.00 0.97
N ASP A 309 -24.12 -19.98 1.75
CA ASP A 309 -25.44 -19.34 1.73
C ASP A 309 -25.37 -17.79 1.81
N ARG A 310 -24.64 -17.11 0.89
CA ARG A 310 -24.53 -15.62 0.94
C ARG A 310 -25.04 -14.86 -0.28
N GLU A 311 -25.94 -15.38 -1.08
CA GLU A 311 -26.65 -14.52 -2.03
C GLU A 311 -27.63 -13.53 -1.36
N GLU A 312 -28.01 -13.75 -0.07
CA GLU A 312 -29.01 -12.91 0.62
C GLU A 312 -28.43 -11.86 1.60
N GLU A 313 -27.14 -11.86 1.96
CA GLU A 313 -26.59 -10.91 2.94
C GLU A 313 -25.91 -9.67 2.34
N VAL A 314 -25.56 -9.66 1.06
CA VAL A 314 -24.95 -8.50 0.38
C VAL A 314 -25.91 -7.29 0.32
N GLU A 315 -27.22 -7.51 0.38
CA GLU A 315 -28.21 -6.39 0.40
C GLU A 315 -28.34 -5.69 1.77
N ARG A 316 -27.75 -6.20 2.85
CA ARG A 316 -27.89 -5.60 4.20
C ARG A 316 -26.84 -4.58 4.56
N PHE A 317 -25.76 -4.47 3.81
CA PHE A 317 -24.65 -3.54 4.08
C PHE A 317 -24.49 -2.43 3.04
N LEU A 318 -25.50 -2.14 2.23
CA LEU A 318 -25.48 -0.93 1.41
C LEU A 318 -25.62 0.31 2.30
N PRO A 319 -24.65 1.22 2.35
CA PRO A 319 -24.82 2.48 3.04
C PRO A 319 -25.79 3.35 2.24
N VAL A 320 -26.73 3.96 2.98
CA VAL A 320 -27.59 5.12 2.60
C VAL A 320 -28.04 5.22 1.13
N PRO A 321 -29.34 5.31 0.86
CA PRO A 321 -29.85 5.37 -0.52
C PRO A 321 -29.26 6.57 -1.28
N VAL A 322 -28.74 6.28 -2.47
CA VAL A 322 -28.09 7.18 -3.43
C VAL A 322 -28.94 8.43 -3.81
N GLY A 323 -30.19 8.50 -3.39
CA GLY A 323 -31.10 9.62 -3.66
C GLY A 323 -30.79 10.94 -2.93
N LEU A 324 -29.89 10.99 -1.96
CA LEU A 324 -29.56 12.24 -1.25
C LEU A 324 -28.29 12.92 -1.79
N LEU A 325 -27.40 12.19 -2.49
CA LEU A 325 -26.20 12.79 -3.08
C LEU A 325 -26.49 13.53 -4.41
N GLU A 326 -27.50 13.12 -5.18
CA GLU A 326 -27.86 13.82 -6.43
C GLU A 326 -28.44 15.23 -6.20
N ILE A 327 -29.02 15.52 -5.03
CA ILE A 327 -29.58 16.84 -4.74
C ILE A 327 -28.48 17.86 -4.40
N LEU A 328 -27.33 17.44 -3.88
CA LEU A 328 -26.22 18.34 -3.57
C LEU A 328 -25.35 18.67 -4.80
N CYS A 329 -25.28 17.80 -5.80
CA CYS A 329 -24.57 18.07 -7.06
C CYS A 329 -25.34 19.03 -7.98
N LEU A 330 -26.67 19.09 -7.92
CA LEU A 330 -27.47 19.96 -8.76
C LEU A 330 -27.49 21.44 -8.31
N VAL A 331 -27.15 21.72 -7.05
CA VAL A 331 -27.11 23.11 -6.54
C VAL A 331 -25.71 23.74 -6.77
N GLY A 332 -24.65 22.94 -6.96
CA GLY A 332 -23.27 23.41 -7.21
C GLY A 332 -22.98 23.81 -8.66
N LEU A 333 -23.76 23.34 -9.63
CA LEU A 333 -23.46 23.52 -11.07
C LEU A 333 -24.17 24.71 -11.73
N ALA A 334 -24.98 25.48 -11.00
CA ALA A 334 -25.70 26.64 -11.56
C ALA A 334 -24.92 27.97 -11.57
N GLY A 335 -23.66 27.98 -11.12
CA GLY A 335 -22.91 29.22 -10.86
C GLY A 335 -21.66 29.49 -11.68
N TRP A 336 -21.25 28.65 -12.64
CA TRP A 336 -19.97 28.87 -13.34
C TRP A 336 -20.04 28.64 -14.85
N ARG A 337 -20.72 29.59 -15.56
CA ARG A 337 -20.41 29.87 -16.96
C ARG A 337 -19.37 31.00 -17.01
N ARG A 338 -18.12 30.69 -17.25
CA ARG A 338 -17.14 31.64 -17.77
C ARG A 338 -16.82 31.31 -19.21
N GLU A 339 -16.96 32.37 -20.03
CA GLU A 339 -16.70 32.41 -21.44
C GLU A 339 -15.25 32.01 -21.78
N ARG A 340 -15.08 31.20 -22.81
CA ARG A 340 -13.79 30.94 -23.43
C ARG A 340 -13.48 32.05 -24.42
N PRO A 341 -12.28 32.64 -24.45
CA PRO A 341 -11.86 33.48 -25.55
C PRO A 341 -11.45 32.63 -26.76
N ASP A 342 -11.88 33.06 -27.94
CA ASP A 342 -11.57 32.51 -29.25
C ASP A 342 -10.06 32.62 -29.53
N VAL A 343 -9.44 31.51 -29.91
CA VAL A 343 -8.05 31.48 -30.42
C VAL A 343 -8.11 31.45 -31.95
N HIS A 344 -7.83 32.59 -32.54
CA HIS A 344 -7.64 32.74 -33.98
C HIS A 344 -6.42 31.94 -34.48
N SER A 345 -6.68 31.21 -35.56
CA SER A 345 -5.70 30.54 -36.41
C SER A 345 -4.56 31.46 -36.89
N VAL A 346 -3.32 31.04 -36.74
CA VAL A 346 -2.18 31.57 -37.51
C VAL A 346 -1.60 30.43 -38.34
N GLN A 347 -1.68 30.58 -39.67
CA GLN A 347 -0.97 29.72 -40.64
C GLN A 347 0.50 30.16 -40.75
N PRO A 348 1.43 29.22 -41.04
CA PRO A 348 2.82 29.58 -41.32
C PRO A 348 2.98 30.00 -42.76
N SER A 349 3.75 31.05 -43.00
CA SER A 349 4.30 31.42 -44.31
C SER A 349 5.81 31.25 -44.33
N VAL A 350 6.25 30.37 -45.29
CA VAL A 350 7.55 30.26 -45.95
C VAL A 350 8.82 30.17 -45.11
#